data_c6e38be16808e61ed4f2411921dcb5eb
#
_entry.id   c6e38be16808e61ed4f2411921dcb5eb
#
_cell.length_a   1.000
_cell.length_b   1.000
_cell.length_c   1.000
_cell.angle_alpha   90.00
_cell.angle_beta   90.00
_cell.angle_gamma   90.00
#
_symmetry.space_group_name_H-M   'P 1'
#
loop_
_entity.id
_entity.type
_entity.pdbx_description
1 polymer ?
#
loop_
_entity_poly.entity_id
_entity_poly.type
_entity_poly.pdbx_seq_one_letter_code
_entity_poly.pdbx_strand_id
1 'polypeptide(L)'
;MNLILPVAGNSSRFDGLPPKWLLSHPNGNIMIVEAIKGLNLSKITSIYLITIKEHVDRYDFIEVVNNQFESINCLEKLKIVILDSSTSSQPETVANAIKTENIAGQIYIKDCDNYFLESRVSGNFVSTYDLNNMDLVRARNKSFVIVNDEGFLVNIVEKRVVSSEFNVGGYGFESASVFLNYY
;
A
#
# COMPACT_ATOMS: atom_id res chain seq x y z
N MET A 1 1.75 12.92 8.08
CA MET A 1 1.02 12.12 7.08
C MET A 1 0.81 10.72 7.62
N ASN A 2 -0.37 10.13 7.42
CA ASN A 2 -0.65 8.76 7.80
C ASN A 2 -0.36 7.82 6.63
N LEU A 3 0.41 6.76 6.88
CA LEU A 3 0.65 5.69 5.92
C LEU A 3 -0.40 4.58 6.14
N ILE A 4 -1.07 4.16 5.07
CA ILE A 4 -2.09 3.12 5.09
C ILE A 4 -1.60 1.93 4.28
N LEU A 5 -1.55 0.77 4.91
CA LEU A 5 -1.07 -0.49 4.36
C LEU A 5 -2.23 -1.50 4.33
N PRO A 6 -3.04 -1.52 3.24
CA PRO A 6 -4.20 -2.39 3.13
C PRO A 6 -3.78 -3.81 2.78
N VAL A 7 -3.83 -4.72 3.75
CA VAL A 7 -3.45 -6.14 3.61
C VAL A 7 -4.59 -7.10 3.94
N ALA A 8 -5.84 -6.63 3.86
CA ALA A 8 -7.05 -7.41 4.12
C ALA A 8 -7.49 -8.32 2.96
N GLY A 9 -6.74 -8.37 1.87
CA GLY A 9 -7.08 -9.18 0.70
C GLY A 9 -6.74 -10.66 0.86
N ASN A 10 -7.61 -11.52 0.32
CA ASN A 10 -7.37 -12.96 0.25
C ASN A 10 -6.29 -13.25 -0.80
N SER A 11 -5.12 -13.72 -0.38
CA SER A 11 -4.01 -14.11 -1.26
C SER A 11 -4.28 -15.45 -1.98
N SER A 12 -5.43 -15.59 -2.63
CA SER A 12 -5.96 -16.84 -3.23
C SER A 12 -5.03 -17.52 -4.26
N ARG A 13 -4.03 -16.79 -4.76
CA ARG A 13 -3.03 -17.33 -5.71
C ARG A 13 -1.93 -18.18 -5.08
N PHE A 14 -1.85 -18.19 -3.75
CA PHE A 14 -0.81 -18.89 -2.99
C PHE A 14 -1.46 -19.77 -1.93
N ASP A 15 -2.22 -20.75 -2.39
CA ASP A 15 -2.91 -21.68 -1.50
C ASP A 15 -1.91 -22.40 -0.57
N GLY A 16 -2.22 -22.44 0.71
CA GLY A 16 -1.35 -23.03 1.73
C GLY A 16 -0.17 -22.16 2.21
N LEU A 17 0.10 -21.00 1.60
CA LEU A 17 1.12 -20.06 2.06
C LEU A 17 0.53 -18.90 2.86
N PRO A 18 1.32 -18.24 3.72
CA PRO A 18 0.93 -16.99 4.34
C PRO A 18 0.61 -15.92 3.29
N PRO A 19 -0.21 -14.91 3.63
CA PRO A 19 -0.44 -13.76 2.76
C PRO A 19 0.87 -13.15 2.27
N LYS A 20 0.91 -12.65 1.03
CA LYS A 20 2.14 -12.12 0.40
C LYS A 20 2.91 -11.16 1.28
N TRP A 21 2.22 -10.27 1.98
CA TRP A 21 2.82 -9.24 2.82
C TRP A 21 3.60 -9.80 4.02
N LEU A 22 3.31 -11.05 4.43
CA LEU A 22 4.03 -11.79 5.49
C LEU A 22 5.18 -12.68 4.96
N LEU A 23 5.29 -12.86 3.65
CA LEU A 23 6.36 -13.69 3.09
C LEU A 23 7.72 -13.07 3.41
N SER A 24 8.70 -13.93 3.69
CA SER A 24 10.08 -13.50 3.96
C SER A 24 10.78 -13.10 2.67
N HIS A 25 11.39 -11.92 2.67
CA HIS A 25 12.31 -11.49 1.64
C HIS A 25 13.71 -12.09 1.89
N PRO A 26 14.54 -12.32 0.85
CA PRO A 26 15.88 -12.92 1.02
C PRO A 26 16.82 -12.20 2.01
N ASN A 27 16.59 -10.92 2.30
CA ASN A 27 17.36 -10.16 3.30
C ASN A 27 16.87 -10.34 4.75
N GLY A 28 15.91 -11.23 5.01
CA GLY A 28 15.38 -11.53 6.33
C GLY A 28 14.19 -10.70 6.80
N ASN A 29 13.80 -9.66 6.07
CA ASN A 29 12.60 -8.89 6.40
C ASN A 29 11.34 -9.52 5.80
N ILE A 30 10.17 -9.20 6.37
CA ILE A 30 8.89 -9.51 5.71
C ILE A 30 8.61 -8.53 4.58
N MET A 31 7.84 -8.97 3.57
CA MET A 31 7.59 -8.20 2.34
C MET A 31 7.03 -6.82 2.59
N ILE A 32 6.13 -6.65 3.57
CA ILE A 32 5.54 -5.35 3.87
C ILE A 32 6.59 -4.35 4.39
N VAL A 33 7.56 -4.80 5.18
CA VAL A 33 8.65 -3.94 5.65
C VAL A 33 9.54 -3.54 4.49
N GLU A 34 9.88 -4.47 3.60
CA GLU A 34 10.62 -4.13 2.38
C GLU A 34 9.86 -3.13 1.49
N ALA A 35 8.55 -3.30 1.34
CA ALA A 35 7.73 -2.41 0.51
C ALA A 35 7.76 -0.94 0.97
N ILE A 36 7.91 -0.67 2.28
CA ILE A 36 7.90 0.69 2.82
C ILE A 36 9.28 1.33 3.01
N LYS A 37 10.36 0.58 2.92
CA LYS A 37 11.73 1.10 3.12
C LYS A 37 12.13 2.17 2.11
N GLY A 38 11.50 2.20 0.94
CA GLY A 38 11.72 3.23 -0.08
C GLY A 38 11.05 4.57 0.22
N LEU A 39 10.20 4.64 1.25
CA LEU A 39 9.49 5.85 1.65
C LEU A 39 10.29 6.67 2.65
N ASN A 40 10.03 7.98 2.69
CA ASN A 40 10.57 8.82 3.76
C ASN A 40 9.77 8.63 5.06
N LEU A 41 10.11 7.59 5.83
CA LEU A 41 9.41 7.22 7.06
C LEU A 41 9.49 8.28 8.16
N SER A 42 10.44 9.22 8.09
CA SER A 42 10.52 10.31 9.07
C SER A 42 9.33 11.28 8.98
N LYS A 43 8.70 11.39 7.80
CA LYS A 43 7.53 12.23 7.56
C LYS A 43 6.20 11.52 7.82
N ILE A 44 6.23 10.23 8.16
CA ILE A 44 5.06 9.46 8.56
C ILE A 44 4.84 9.62 10.05
N THR A 45 3.62 10.01 10.44
CA THR A 45 3.20 10.15 11.85
C THR A 45 2.58 8.89 12.41
N SER A 46 1.79 8.18 11.60
CA SER A 46 1.18 6.90 11.97
C SER A 46 1.17 5.95 10.78
N ILE A 47 1.31 4.66 11.05
CA ILE A 47 1.27 3.58 10.05
C ILE A 47 0.10 2.67 10.44
N TYR A 48 -0.90 2.58 9.58
CA TYR A 48 -2.07 1.71 9.77
C TYR A 48 -1.91 0.46 8.90
N LEU A 49 -1.59 -0.66 9.55
CA LEU A 49 -1.58 -1.98 8.93
C LEU A 49 -2.98 -2.58 9.04
N ILE A 50 -3.70 -2.65 7.93
CA ILE A 50 -5.12 -3.06 7.94
C ILE A 50 -5.21 -4.51 7.46
N THR A 51 -5.52 -5.41 8.38
CA THR A 51 -5.63 -6.85 8.13
C THR A 51 -7.03 -7.35 8.51
N ILE A 52 -7.23 -8.67 8.44
CA ILE A 52 -8.48 -9.33 8.84
C ILE A 52 -8.25 -10.31 9.98
N LYS A 53 -9.31 -10.57 10.73
CA LYS A 53 -9.29 -11.51 11.85
C LYS A 53 -8.79 -12.90 11.43
N GLU A 54 -9.21 -13.41 10.28
CA GLU A 54 -8.74 -14.70 9.76
C GLU A 54 -7.21 -14.79 9.65
N HIS A 55 -6.55 -13.70 9.21
CA HIS A 55 -5.08 -13.68 9.12
C HIS A 55 -4.43 -13.75 10.50
N VAL A 56 -4.99 -13.05 11.50
CA VAL A 56 -4.49 -13.08 12.89
C VAL A 56 -4.64 -14.49 13.47
N ASP A 57 -5.83 -15.07 13.35
CA ASP A 57 -6.14 -16.38 13.93
C ASP A 57 -5.32 -17.51 13.29
N ARG A 58 -4.98 -17.38 12.00
CA ARG A 58 -4.30 -18.44 11.23
C ARG A 58 -2.77 -18.38 11.30
N TYR A 59 -2.19 -17.18 11.38
CA TYR A 59 -0.75 -17.00 11.14
C TYR A 59 0.04 -16.46 12.34
N ASP A 60 -0.63 -16.06 13.42
CA ASP A 60 -0.01 -15.56 14.67
C ASP A 60 1.17 -14.59 14.44
N PHE A 61 0.97 -13.62 13.58
CA PHE A 61 2.03 -12.77 13.02
C PHE A 61 2.32 -11.50 13.84
N ILE A 62 1.52 -11.18 14.86
CA ILE A 62 1.56 -9.88 15.55
C ILE A 62 2.96 -9.59 16.12
N GLU A 63 3.57 -10.56 16.79
CA GLU A 63 4.90 -10.42 17.36
C GLU A 63 5.96 -10.23 16.27
N VAL A 64 5.88 -11.01 15.18
CA VAL A 64 6.79 -10.89 14.03
C VAL A 64 6.71 -9.50 13.41
N VAL A 65 5.51 -8.99 13.19
CA VAL A 65 5.30 -7.64 12.64
C VAL A 65 5.86 -6.58 13.57
N ASN A 66 5.58 -6.66 14.87
CA ASN A 66 6.10 -5.71 15.85
C ASN A 66 7.63 -5.67 15.84
N ASN A 67 8.30 -6.83 15.92
CA ASN A 67 9.77 -6.94 15.89
C ASN A 67 10.36 -6.38 14.58
N GLN A 68 9.71 -6.62 13.47
CA GLN A 68 10.13 -6.10 12.17
C GLN A 68 9.97 -4.58 12.05
N PHE A 69 8.88 -4.02 12.57
CA PHE A 69 8.69 -2.56 12.59
C PHE A 69 9.60 -1.87 13.63
N GLU A 70 9.94 -2.53 14.73
CA GLU A 70 10.95 -2.07 15.68
C GLU A 70 12.32 -1.96 15.01
N SER A 71 12.72 -2.95 14.22
CA SER A 71 14.02 -2.98 13.52
C SER A 71 14.24 -1.80 12.57
N ILE A 72 13.16 -1.16 12.11
CA ILE A 72 13.20 0.05 11.27
C ILE A 72 12.78 1.32 12.03
N ASN A 73 12.76 1.29 13.37
CA ASN A 73 12.37 2.39 14.25
C ASN A 73 10.97 2.97 13.95
N CYS A 74 10.02 2.11 13.64
CA CYS A 74 8.64 2.49 13.30
C CYS A 74 7.57 1.84 14.18
N LEU A 75 7.95 1.07 15.22
CA LEU A 75 7.00 0.37 16.09
C LEU A 75 6.02 1.35 16.77
N GLU A 76 6.52 2.47 17.30
CA GLU A 76 5.68 3.47 17.98
C GLU A 76 4.65 4.14 17.05
N LYS A 77 4.89 4.09 15.73
CA LYS A 77 3.97 4.62 14.72
C LYS A 77 2.96 3.59 14.25
N LEU A 78 3.22 2.30 14.50
CA LEU A 78 2.42 1.19 13.99
C LEU A 78 1.11 1.06 14.76
N LYS A 79 0.03 0.91 14.00
CA LYS A 79 -1.31 0.54 14.48
C LYS A 79 -1.83 -0.59 13.62
N ILE A 80 -2.10 -1.74 14.23
CA ILE A 80 -2.68 -2.88 13.53
C ILE A 80 -4.19 -2.79 13.67
N VAL A 81 -4.87 -2.59 12.53
CA VAL A 81 -6.33 -2.51 12.42
C VAL A 81 -6.84 -3.85 11.93
N ILE A 82 -7.70 -4.50 12.70
CA ILE A 82 -8.23 -5.82 12.40
C ILE A 82 -9.69 -5.69 12.00
N LEU A 83 -9.99 -5.97 10.73
CA LEU A 83 -11.36 -6.05 10.23
C LEU A 83 -11.92 -7.46 10.48
N ASP A 84 -13.22 -7.56 10.70
CA ASP A 84 -13.88 -8.86 10.97
C ASP A 84 -13.83 -9.80 9.77
N SER A 85 -13.85 -9.27 8.55
CA SER A 85 -13.86 -10.04 7.30
C SER A 85 -13.12 -9.33 6.18
N SER A 86 -12.79 -10.09 5.11
CA SER A 86 -12.22 -9.54 3.89
C SER A 86 -13.18 -8.55 3.22
N THR A 87 -12.61 -7.56 2.58
CA THR A 87 -13.32 -6.57 1.78
C THR A 87 -13.31 -6.95 0.30
N SER A 88 -14.21 -6.37 -0.48
CA SER A 88 -14.33 -6.61 -1.93
C SER A 88 -13.23 -5.91 -2.73
N SER A 89 -12.61 -4.86 -2.16
CA SER A 89 -11.62 -4.04 -2.84
C SER A 89 -10.67 -3.33 -1.85
N GLN A 90 -9.51 -2.91 -2.36
CA GLN A 90 -8.56 -2.11 -1.57
C GLN A 90 -9.16 -0.77 -1.10
N PRO A 91 -9.89 0.01 -1.94
CA PRO A 91 -10.56 1.23 -1.46
C PRO A 91 -11.53 0.98 -0.32
N GLU A 92 -12.27 -0.13 -0.33
CA GLU A 92 -13.18 -0.51 0.77
C GLU A 92 -12.41 -0.79 2.07
N THR A 93 -11.29 -1.50 1.98
CA THR A 93 -10.40 -1.73 3.12
C THR A 93 -9.97 -0.41 3.75
N VAL A 94 -9.53 0.54 2.93
CA VAL A 94 -9.07 1.85 3.36
C VAL A 94 -10.22 2.66 3.97
N ALA A 95 -11.38 2.69 3.31
CA ALA A 95 -12.55 3.43 3.81
C ALA A 95 -13.03 2.92 5.17
N ASN A 96 -13.06 1.59 5.34
CA ASN A 96 -13.44 0.97 6.62
C ASN A 96 -12.46 1.38 7.73
N ALA A 97 -11.15 1.28 7.48
CA ALA A 97 -10.15 1.69 8.46
C ALA A 97 -10.22 3.18 8.81
N ILE A 98 -10.41 4.06 7.81
CA ILE A 98 -10.57 5.50 8.07
C ILE A 98 -11.74 5.76 9.00
N LYS A 99 -12.87 5.09 8.79
CA LYS A 99 -14.08 5.25 9.60
C LYS A 99 -13.92 4.67 11.01
N THR A 100 -13.32 3.48 11.12
CA THR A 100 -13.16 2.77 12.40
C THR A 100 -12.15 3.48 13.31
N GLU A 101 -11.02 3.89 12.75
CA GLU A 101 -9.90 4.50 13.48
C GLU A 101 -9.99 6.04 13.54
N ASN A 102 -11.02 6.65 12.95
CA ASN A 102 -11.17 8.10 12.81
C ASN A 102 -9.90 8.76 12.23
N ILE A 103 -9.33 8.16 11.17
CA ILE A 103 -8.12 8.67 10.53
C ILE A 103 -8.42 10.01 9.89
N ALA A 104 -7.66 11.04 10.26
CA ALA A 104 -7.82 12.39 9.75
C ALA A 104 -6.53 12.94 9.12
N GLY A 105 -6.67 13.99 8.32
CA GLY A 105 -5.55 14.63 7.63
C GLY A 105 -5.05 13.82 6.45
N GLN A 106 -3.84 14.13 6.01
CA GLN A 106 -3.23 13.55 4.82
C GLN A 106 -2.98 12.06 4.98
N ILE A 107 -3.31 11.29 3.94
CA ILE A 107 -3.05 9.85 3.86
C ILE A 107 -2.19 9.50 2.63
N TYR A 108 -1.38 8.48 2.80
CA TYR A 108 -0.66 7.81 1.73
C TYR A 108 -0.95 6.31 1.79
N ILE A 109 -1.59 5.79 0.76
CA ILE A 109 -1.92 4.37 0.63
C ILE A 109 -0.79 3.72 -0.16
N LYS A 110 -0.24 2.61 0.33
CA LYS A 110 0.87 1.90 -0.31
C LYS A 110 0.55 0.42 -0.46
N ASP A 111 0.72 -0.09 -1.68
CA ASP A 111 0.68 -1.53 -1.94
C ASP A 111 1.84 -2.23 -1.22
N CYS A 112 1.60 -3.46 -0.77
CA CYS A 112 2.49 -4.17 0.16
C CYS A 112 3.38 -5.22 -0.51
N ASP A 113 3.42 -5.26 -1.85
CA ASP A 113 4.13 -6.28 -2.64
C ASP A 113 5.09 -5.68 -3.70
N ASN A 114 5.47 -4.43 -3.54
CA ASN A 114 6.42 -3.75 -4.42
C ASN A 114 7.29 -2.75 -3.65
N TYR A 115 8.48 -2.51 -4.15
CA TYR A 115 9.43 -1.53 -3.64
C TYR A 115 9.68 -0.43 -4.68
N PHE A 116 9.67 0.81 -4.24
CA PHE A 116 10.12 1.98 -5.03
C PHE A 116 10.52 3.12 -4.09
N LEU A 117 11.30 4.05 -4.61
CA LEU A 117 11.68 5.26 -3.88
C LEU A 117 10.62 6.34 -4.12
N GLU A 118 10.08 6.89 -3.04
CA GLU A 118 9.10 7.97 -3.11
C GLU A 118 9.53 9.14 -2.23
N SER A 119 9.67 10.30 -2.84
CA SER A 119 10.05 11.54 -2.17
C SER A 119 8.87 12.48 -1.94
N ARG A 120 7.80 12.35 -2.73
CA ARG A 120 6.60 13.19 -2.59
C ARG A 120 5.81 12.79 -1.34
N VAL A 121 5.37 13.77 -0.60
CA VAL A 121 4.68 13.57 0.68
C VAL A 121 3.47 14.49 0.87
N SER A 122 2.96 15.11 -0.19
CA SER A 122 1.84 16.04 -0.09
C SER A 122 0.98 16.10 -1.35
N GLY A 123 -0.31 16.41 -1.17
CA GLY A 123 -1.30 16.57 -2.22
C GLY A 123 -1.94 15.27 -2.68
N ASN A 124 -2.75 15.38 -3.74
CA ASN A 124 -3.37 14.23 -4.41
C ASN A 124 -2.44 13.77 -5.54
N PHE A 125 -2.02 12.51 -5.51
CA PHE A 125 -1.11 11.96 -6.52
C PHE A 125 -1.20 10.43 -6.62
N VAL A 126 -0.69 9.91 -7.73
CA VAL A 126 -0.42 8.49 -7.95
C VAL A 126 1.07 8.35 -8.24
N SER A 127 1.74 7.38 -7.60
CA SER A 127 3.14 7.08 -7.86
C SER A 127 3.26 6.25 -9.13
N THR A 128 4.08 6.72 -10.07
CA THR A 128 4.29 6.06 -11.36
C THR A 128 5.77 5.76 -11.61
N TYR A 129 6.02 4.89 -12.57
CA TYR A 129 7.35 4.60 -13.07
C TYR A 129 7.31 4.39 -14.58
N ASP A 130 8.37 4.85 -15.28
CA ASP A 130 8.46 4.69 -16.73
C ASP A 130 8.88 3.27 -17.09
N LEU A 131 8.05 2.59 -17.88
CA LEU A 131 8.27 1.25 -18.39
C LEU A 131 9.60 1.12 -19.17
N ASN A 132 10.02 2.17 -19.86
CA ASN A 132 11.25 2.19 -20.65
C ASN A 132 12.52 2.06 -19.78
N ASN A 133 12.41 2.29 -18.48
CA ASN A 133 13.51 2.14 -17.52
C ASN A 133 13.57 0.74 -16.88
N MET A 134 12.81 -0.24 -17.40
CA MET A 134 12.73 -1.59 -16.82
C MET A 134 12.94 -2.68 -17.86
N ASP A 135 13.90 -3.57 -17.62
CA ASP A 135 14.25 -4.65 -18.55
C ASP A 135 13.28 -5.85 -18.52
N LEU A 136 12.63 -6.12 -17.39
CA LEU A 136 11.86 -7.35 -17.16
C LEU A 136 10.51 -7.09 -16.51
N VAL A 137 9.62 -6.34 -17.19
CA VAL A 137 8.26 -6.08 -16.72
C VAL A 137 7.22 -6.78 -17.57
N ARG A 138 6.30 -7.50 -16.93
CA ARG A 138 5.10 -8.00 -17.59
C ARG A 138 4.08 -6.86 -17.68
N ALA A 139 4.21 -6.02 -18.69
CA ALA A 139 3.38 -4.83 -18.92
C ALA A 139 1.86 -5.13 -18.83
N ARG A 140 1.41 -6.30 -19.31
CA ARG A 140 0.01 -6.73 -19.27
C ARG A 140 -0.57 -6.93 -17.86
N ASN A 141 0.26 -6.92 -16.82
CA ASN A 141 -0.18 -7.05 -15.42
C ASN A 141 -0.17 -5.72 -14.67
N LYS A 142 0.08 -4.61 -15.36
CA LYS A 142 0.20 -3.27 -14.78
C LYS A 142 -1.01 -2.40 -15.13
N SER A 143 -1.24 -1.39 -14.32
CA SER A 143 -2.20 -0.31 -14.61
C SER A 143 -1.41 0.89 -15.13
N PHE A 144 -1.76 1.38 -16.30
CA PHE A 144 -1.08 2.49 -16.96
C PHE A 144 -1.84 3.79 -16.73
N VAL A 145 -1.12 4.90 -16.59
CA VAL A 145 -1.69 6.22 -16.37
C VAL A 145 -1.66 7.04 -17.65
N ILE A 146 -2.70 7.83 -17.86
CA ILE A 146 -2.75 8.87 -18.90
C ILE A 146 -2.72 10.20 -18.17
N VAL A 147 -1.76 11.05 -18.53
CA VAL A 147 -1.62 12.41 -17.99
C VAL A 147 -1.82 13.43 -19.12
N ASN A 148 -2.28 14.62 -18.75
CA ASN A 148 -2.33 15.76 -19.69
C ASN A 148 -0.97 16.47 -19.77
N ASP A 149 -0.88 17.48 -20.62
CA ASP A 149 0.34 18.27 -20.86
C ASP A 149 0.84 19.01 -19.59
N GLU A 150 -0.02 19.22 -18.61
CA GLU A 150 0.30 19.83 -17.31
C GLU A 150 0.75 18.80 -16.26
N GLY A 151 0.76 17.49 -16.59
CA GLY A 151 1.14 16.41 -15.70
C GLY A 151 0.04 15.94 -14.75
N PHE A 152 -1.21 16.36 -14.94
CA PHE A 152 -2.33 15.86 -14.16
C PHE A 152 -2.86 14.54 -14.70
N LEU A 153 -3.20 13.64 -13.77
CA LEU A 153 -3.81 12.37 -14.07
C LEU A 153 -5.18 12.57 -14.71
N VAL A 154 -5.37 12.01 -15.91
CA VAL A 154 -6.64 12.02 -16.64
C VAL A 154 -7.35 10.67 -16.52
N ASN A 155 -6.60 9.56 -16.57
CA ASN A 155 -7.17 8.22 -16.50
C ASN A 155 -6.14 7.18 -16.02
N ILE A 156 -6.64 6.07 -15.48
CA ILE A 156 -5.86 4.86 -15.17
C ILE A 156 -6.52 3.68 -15.90
N VAL A 157 -5.74 2.96 -16.71
CA VAL A 157 -6.23 1.83 -17.51
C VAL A 157 -5.55 0.55 -17.05
N GLU A 158 -6.33 -0.39 -16.49
CA GLU A 158 -5.82 -1.65 -15.98
C GLU A 158 -5.48 -2.63 -17.12
N LYS A 159 -4.34 -3.30 -17.02
CA LYS A 159 -3.90 -4.41 -17.88
C LYS A 159 -3.83 -4.09 -19.38
N ARG A 160 -3.77 -2.83 -19.74
CA ARG A 160 -3.66 -2.37 -21.13
C ARG A 160 -2.62 -1.27 -21.22
N VAL A 161 -1.61 -1.49 -22.06
CA VAL A 161 -0.55 -0.50 -22.32
C VAL A 161 -1.13 0.64 -23.16
N VAL A 162 -1.27 1.81 -22.55
CA VAL A 162 -1.78 3.04 -23.18
C VAL A 162 -0.80 4.21 -23.09
N SER A 163 0.28 4.03 -22.33
CA SER A 163 1.37 4.99 -22.14
C SER A 163 2.65 4.25 -21.73
N SER A 164 3.75 4.96 -21.52
CA SER A 164 4.95 4.38 -20.89
C SER A 164 4.90 4.42 -19.35
N GLU A 165 4.04 5.25 -18.77
CA GLU A 165 3.93 5.40 -17.32
C GLU A 165 2.94 4.38 -16.71
N PHE A 166 3.41 3.59 -15.76
CA PHE A 166 2.54 2.67 -15.03
C PHE A 166 2.53 2.97 -13.53
N ASN A 167 1.39 2.68 -12.90
CA ASN A 167 1.18 2.81 -11.49
C ASN A 167 2.01 1.76 -10.71
N VAL A 168 2.76 2.22 -9.72
CA VAL A 168 3.58 1.36 -8.84
C VAL A 168 2.95 1.13 -7.46
N GLY A 169 1.67 1.47 -7.27
CA GLY A 169 0.93 1.15 -6.05
C GLY A 169 1.19 2.11 -4.89
N GLY A 170 1.34 3.39 -5.21
CA GLY A 170 1.36 4.48 -4.24
C GLY A 170 0.29 5.52 -4.57
N TYR A 171 -0.54 5.92 -3.58
CA TYR A 171 -1.66 6.83 -3.78
C TYR A 171 -1.72 7.82 -2.63
N GLY A 172 -1.46 9.10 -2.91
CA GLY A 172 -1.57 10.19 -1.94
C GLY A 172 -2.90 10.91 -2.03
N PHE A 173 -3.46 11.24 -0.88
CA PHE A 173 -4.63 12.12 -0.76
C PHE A 173 -4.34 13.19 0.27
N GLU A 174 -4.68 14.45 -0.04
CA GLU A 174 -4.47 15.58 0.86
C GLU A 174 -5.22 15.44 2.19
N SER A 175 -6.30 14.64 2.21
CA SER A 175 -6.97 14.24 3.45
C SER A 175 -7.74 12.93 3.29
N ALA A 176 -7.95 12.25 4.42
CA ALA A 176 -8.81 11.07 4.49
C ALA A 176 -10.26 11.40 4.07
N SER A 177 -10.74 12.63 4.35
CA SER A 177 -12.06 13.08 3.92
C SER A 177 -12.16 13.23 2.40
N VAL A 178 -11.12 13.72 1.74
CA VAL A 178 -11.07 13.74 0.27
C VAL A 178 -11.18 12.34 -0.29
N PHE A 179 -10.41 11.38 0.24
CA PHE A 179 -10.55 9.98 -0.18
C PHE A 179 -11.99 9.47 -0.01
N LEU A 180 -12.62 9.68 1.15
CA LEU A 180 -13.98 9.19 1.43
C LEU A 180 -15.06 9.84 0.54
N ASN A 181 -14.85 11.07 0.08
CA ASN A 181 -15.80 11.77 -0.81
C ASN A 181 -15.85 11.15 -2.23
N TYR A 182 -14.78 10.47 -2.63
CA TYR A 182 -14.69 9.84 -3.96
C TYR A 182 -14.78 8.31 -3.93
N TYR A 183 -14.79 7.74 -2.74
CA TYR A 183 -15.06 6.32 -2.51
C TYR A 183 -16.55 6.05 -2.51
#